data_bd6c06ec6cf8db9f3d768ba48d431327
#
_entry.id   bd6c06ec6cf8db9f3d768ba48d431327
#
_cell.length_a   1.000
_cell.length_b   1.000
_cell.length_c   1.000
_cell.angle_alpha   90.00
_cell.angle_beta   90.00
_cell.angle_gamma   90.00
#
_symmetry.space_group_name_H-M   'P 1'
#
loop_
_entity.id
_entity.type
_entity.pdbx_description
1 polymer ?
#
loop_
_entity_poly.entity_id
_entity_poly.type
_entity_poly.pdbx_seq_one_letter_code
_entity_poly.pdbx_strand_id
1 'polypeptide(L)'
;GISMWMASIWGVCAGVDSAIKHSIRLTSGAAATRLRKRSLAGKITLVGSALRLPARRGCEAEFSVNRRYNSGQMQTADDDRRVAMIVHPAGKFDNAACAHQSIEAVPLSAAMGAEIRGVDISTVTDDQFQEIESALFRHKMIFFRDQEISHADQAGFSRRFGEFAEDAYTQGVAGYSDVQPVIKEADVAAKMIFGSGWHHDAPFLERPPAISMLYGVDIPPIGGDTIWANSALAYATLSPTMHQLLEPLMVHMSMRRVVATAQAVVGPGDSPLGRIAATRDVQQLPADLERKVAGTYHPLVRAHPRTGERALFCDRTYTTGIKGMTPEEATPILDFLVTHITQPAFTCRLRWAPGTLALWDNRLCIHQAFNDHDGYRRELYRTTIAG
;
A
#
# COMPACT_ATOMS: atom_id res chain seq x y z
N GLY A 1 17.30 1.17 -17.55
CA GLY A 1 18.05 1.83 -18.49
C GLY A 1 18.96 2.94 -18.00
N ILE A 2 18.67 4.14 -18.37
CA ILE A 2 19.56 5.31 -18.18
C ILE A 2 19.70 5.73 -16.70
N SER A 3 18.68 5.56 -15.88
CA SER A 3 18.73 5.92 -14.46
C SER A 3 19.58 5.00 -13.58
N MET A 4 19.64 3.71 -13.88
CA MET A 4 20.55 2.78 -13.19
C MET A 4 22.02 2.99 -13.62
N TRP A 5 22.24 3.57 -14.80
CA TRP A 5 23.55 3.93 -15.27
C TRP A 5 24.14 5.17 -14.60
N MET A 6 23.31 6.14 -14.26
CA MET A 6 23.78 7.35 -13.56
C MET A 6 24.24 7.09 -12.14
N ALA A 7 23.65 6.13 -11.43
CA ALA A 7 24.09 5.76 -10.09
C ALA A 7 25.44 5.03 -10.04
N SER A 8 25.89 4.48 -11.18
CA SER A 8 27.16 3.74 -11.29
C SER A 8 28.32 4.54 -11.88
N ILE A 9 28.11 5.78 -12.32
CA ILE A 9 29.12 6.63 -12.94
C ILE A 9 29.69 7.62 -11.92
N TRP A 10 30.12 7.16 -10.79
CA TRP A 10 30.92 8.00 -9.92
C TRP A 10 32.25 7.31 -9.63
N GLY A 11 33.23 7.77 -10.28
CA GLY A 11 34.50 7.67 -9.81
C GLY A 11 35.53 6.73 -10.30
N VAL A 12 36.28 6.97 -11.23
CA VAL A 12 37.72 6.67 -11.14
C VAL A 12 38.50 7.84 -11.78
N CYS A 13 38.68 8.89 -11.02
CA CYS A 13 39.83 9.76 -11.26
C CYS A 13 40.75 9.55 -10.07
N ALA A 14 41.87 8.87 -10.26
CA ALA A 14 42.92 8.83 -9.26
C ALA A 14 43.41 10.26 -9.01
N GLY A 15 43.20 10.78 -7.78
CA GLY A 15 43.68 12.09 -7.38
C GLY A 15 42.62 13.17 -7.15
N VAL A 16 41.35 12.81 -7.08
CA VAL A 16 40.28 13.74 -6.69
C VAL A 16 39.72 13.35 -5.32
N ASP A 17 39.40 14.38 -4.60
CA ASP A 17 38.94 14.38 -3.20
C ASP A 17 38.10 13.18 -2.79
N SER A 18 38.27 12.71 -1.53
CA SER A 18 37.71 11.47 -0.99
C SER A 18 36.20 11.34 -1.08
N ALA A 19 35.49 12.40 -1.43
CA ALA A 19 34.04 12.44 -1.62
C ALA A 19 33.55 11.92 -3.00
N ILE A 20 34.46 11.62 -3.92
CA ILE A 20 34.12 11.22 -5.31
C ILE A 20 34.72 9.86 -5.68
N LYS A 21 34.91 8.97 -4.73
CA LYS A 21 35.35 7.60 -5.03
C LYS A 21 34.16 6.69 -5.34
N HIS A 22 33.73 6.67 -6.56
CA HIS A 22 32.80 5.68 -7.06
C HIS A 22 33.46 4.93 -8.22
N SER A 23 33.56 3.62 -8.08
CA SER A 23 34.06 2.79 -9.17
C SER A 23 32.97 2.60 -10.22
N ILE A 24 33.30 2.93 -11.44
CA ILE A 24 32.50 2.57 -12.61
C ILE A 24 32.76 1.09 -12.89
N ARG A 25 31.85 0.20 -12.55
CA ARG A 25 31.86 -1.15 -13.07
C ARG A 25 31.00 -1.21 -14.33
N LEU A 26 31.66 -1.32 -15.46
CA LEU A 26 30.98 -1.70 -16.69
C LEU A 26 30.94 -3.23 -16.75
N THR A 27 29.77 -3.79 -16.55
CA THR A 27 29.56 -5.25 -16.51
C THR A 27 29.34 -5.90 -17.87
N SER A 28 29.59 -5.17 -18.97
CA SER A 28 29.56 -5.75 -20.31
C SER A 28 30.84 -5.45 -21.05
N GLY A 29 31.56 -6.47 -21.49
CA GLY A 29 32.91 -6.48 -21.98
C GLY A 29 33.15 -5.85 -23.36
N ALA A 30 32.68 -4.63 -23.63
CA ALA A 30 32.95 -3.95 -24.90
C ALA A 30 32.82 -2.42 -24.84
N ALA A 31 33.14 -1.78 -23.74
CA ALA A 31 33.19 -0.32 -23.68
C ALA A 31 34.65 0.15 -23.40
N ALA A 32 35.25 0.90 -24.30
CA ALA A 32 36.51 1.56 -24.06
C ALA A 32 36.28 2.99 -23.60
N THR A 33 36.76 3.32 -22.41
CA THR A 33 36.68 4.68 -21.85
C THR A 33 38.03 5.34 -21.93
N ARG A 34 38.15 6.48 -22.60
CA ARG A 34 39.37 7.32 -22.61
C ARG A 34 39.08 8.60 -21.82
N LEU A 35 39.88 8.84 -20.81
CA LEU A 35 39.91 10.06 -20.03
C LEU A 35 41.06 10.96 -20.49
N ARG A 36 40.76 12.19 -20.92
CA ARG A 36 41.76 13.22 -21.18
C ARG A 36 41.60 14.37 -20.18
N LYS A 37 42.68 14.80 -19.60
CA LYS A 37 42.73 15.97 -18.71
C LYS A 37 42.63 17.26 -19.51
N ARG A 38 41.55 18.03 -19.34
CA ARG A 38 41.42 19.42 -19.78
C ARG A 38 40.49 20.18 -18.85
N SER A 39 40.70 21.48 -18.76
CA SER A 39 39.89 22.40 -17.98
C SER A 39 38.63 22.78 -18.76
N LEU A 40 37.44 22.52 -18.23
CA LEU A 40 36.20 22.88 -18.88
C LEU A 40 35.14 23.44 -17.90
N ALA A 41 34.64 24.61 -18.30
CA ALA A 41 33.34 25.11 -17.84
C ALA A 41 32.38 24.94 -19.04
N GLY A 42 31.39 24.07 -18.93
CA GLY A 42 30.46 23.89 -20.02
C GLY A 42 29.32 22.88 -19.77
N LYS A 43 28.36 22.88 -20.66
CA LYS A 43 27.18 22.00 -20.65
C LYS A 43 27.51 20.62 -21.21
N ILE A 44 26.85 19.59 -20.73
CA ILE A 44 26.91 18.25 -21.33
C ILE A 44 26.26 18.31 -22.70
N THR A 45 27.02 17.95 -23.74
CA THR A 45 26.50 17.87 -25.10
C THR A 45 26.70 16.46 -25.63
N LEU A 46 25.64 15.86 -26.13
CA LEU A 46 25.73 14.61 -26.87
C LEU A 46 26.01 14.92 -28.35
N VAL A 47 27.15 14.46 -28.87
CA VAL A 47 27.50 14.60 -30.28
C VAL A 47 27.77 13.20 -30.82
N GLY A 48 26.92 12.71 -31.66
CA GLY A 48 27.03 11.36 -32.24
C GLY A 48 27.00 10.27 -31.17
N SER A 49 27.94 9.37 -31.19
CA SER A 49 28.10 8.28 -30.21
C SER A 49 28.97 8.63 -29.00
N ALA A 50 29.30 9.89 -28.79
CA ALA A 50 30.18 10.33 -27.70
C ALA A 50 29.42 11.21 -26.70
N LEU A 51 29.55 10.90 -25.42
CA LEU A 51 28.98 11.66 -24.30
C LEU A 51 30.11 12.54 -23.72
N ARG A 52 29.95 13.84 -23.73
CA ARG A 52 30.88 14.79 -23.08
C ARG A 52 30.26 15.25 -21.76
N LEU A 53 30.97 15.03 -20.67
CA LEU A 53 30.61 15.49 -19.34
C LEU A 53 31.47 16.69 -18.95
N PRO A 54 30.91 17.79 -18.41
CA PRO A 54 31.74 18.88 -17.90
C PRO A 54 32.42 18.42 -16.61
N ALA A 55 33.74 18.47 -16.64
CA ALA A 55 34.57 18.19 -15.47
C ALA A 55 34.85 19.49 -14.73
N ARG A 56 34.74 19.49 -13.42
CA ARG A 56 35.31 20.56 -12.59
C ARG A 56 36.84 20.53 -12.75
N ARG A 57 37.44 21.66 -13.05
CA ARG A 57 38.86 21.94 -13.28
C ARG A 57 39.75 20.69 -13.44
N GLY A 58 40.07 20.38 -14.65
CA GLY A 58 41.24 19.57 -15.01
C GLY A 58 41.00 18.18 -15.60
N CYS A 59 39.74 17.73 -15.79
CA CYS A 59 39.48 16.46 -16.47
C CYS A 59 38.35 16.58 -17.50
N GLU A 60 38.60 16.29 -18.74
CA GLU A 60 37.57 15.93 -19.73
C GLU A 60 37.48 14.43 -19.81
N ALA A 61 36.25 13.92 -19.70
CA ALA A 61 35.95 12.52 -19.92
C ALA A 61 35.26 12.36 -21.28
N GLU A 62 35.92 11.77 -22.25
CA GLU A 62 35.32 11.32 -23.50
C GLU A 62 35.01 9.83 -23.37
N PHE A 63 33.73 9.50 -23.43
CA PHE A 63 33.25 8.11 -23.44
C PHE A 63 32.89 7.75 -24.88
N SER A 64 33.68 6.87 -25.49
CA SER A 64 33.34 6.29 -26.77
C SER A 64 32.76 4.88 -26.53
N VAL A 65 31.48 4.72 -26.81
CA VAL A 65 30.80 3.42 -26.73
C VAL A 65 30.78 2.83 -28.13
N ASN A 66 31.70 1.89 -28.39
CA ASN A 66 31.66 1.11 -29.61
C ASN A 66 30.53 0.05 -29.50
N ARG A 67 29.32 0.44 -29.85
CA ARG A 67 28.21 -0.49 -30.06
C ARG A 67 28.22 -0.92 -31.52
N ARG A 68 28.67 -2.12 -31.81
CA ARG A 68 28.17 -2.82 -32.98
C ARG A 68 26.73 -3.27 -32.69
N TYR A 69 25.76 -2.44 -33.04
CA TYR A 69 24.39 -2.89 -33.10
C TYR A 69 24.25 -3.79 -34.31
N ASN A 70 24.05 -5.08 -34.07
CA ASN A 70 23.42 -5.93 -35.08
C ASN A 70 21.96 -5.46 -35.16
N SER A 71 21.62 -4.73 -36.21
CA SER A 71 20.29 -4.16 -36.45
C SER A 71 19.22 -5.21 -36.78
N GLY A 72 19.36 -6.43 -36.31
CA GLY A 72 18.51 -7.55 -36.73
C GLY A 72 17.78 -8.31 -35.62
N GLN A 73 18.16 -8.19 -34.36
CA GLN A 73 17.49 -8.98 -33.30
C GLN A 73 17.67 -8.35 -31.92
N MET A 74 16.77 -7.47 -31.53
CA MET A 74 16.44 -7.21 -30.11
C MET A 74 15.11 -6.48 -29.98
N GLN A 75 14.04 -7.08 -30.48
CA GLN A 75 12.74 -6.99 -29.82
C GLN A 75 12.69 -8.18 -28.87
N THR A 76 13.22 -8.02 -27.68
CA THR A 76 13.08 -9.03 -26.65
C THR A 76 11.72 -8.84 -25.99
N ALA A 77 11.02 -9.93 -25.72
CA ALA A 77 9.77 -9.98 -24.95
C ALA A 77 9.87 -9.28 -23.58
N ASP A 78 11.07 -8.92 -23.14
CA ASP A 78 11.36 -8.22 -21.88
C ASP A 78 11.22 -6.68 -22.03
N ASP A 79 11.48 -6.13 -23.21
CA ASP A 79 11.25 -4.70 -23.50
C ASP A 79 9.75 -4.44 -23.67
N ASP A 80 9.02 -5.37 -24.29
CA ASP A 80 7.55 -5.32 -24.40
C ASP A 80 6.87 -5.46 -23.01
N ARG A 81 7.43 -6.26 -22.09
CA ARG A 81 6.91 -6.34 -20.71
C ARG A 81 7.12 -5.05 -19.93
N ARG A 82 8.25 -4.36 -20.10
CA ARG A 82 8.51 -3.08 -19.43
C ARG A 82 7.64 -1.96 -19.98
N VAL A 83 7.39 -1.96 -21.28
CA VAL A 83 6.46 -1.03 -21.91
C VAL A 83 5.04 -1.32 -21.47
N ALA A 84 4.63 -2.59 -21.39
CA ALA A 84 3.31 -2.99 -20.91
C ALA A 84 3.06 -2.64 -19.43
N MET A 85 4.11 -2.56 -18.59
CA MET A 85 4.00 -2.07 -17.20
C MET A 85 3.88 -0.55 -17.08
N ILE A 86 4.25 0.19 -18.13
CA ILE A 86 4.14 1.66 -18.21
C ILE A 86 2.86 2.07 -18.93
N VAL A 87 2.33 1.21 -19.79
CA VAL A 87 1.03 1.42 -20.41
C VAL A 87 -0.01 1.30 -19.31
N HIS A 88 -0.58 2.44 -18.99
CA HIS A 88 -1.73 2.60 -18.15
C HIS A 88 -2.77 1.54 -18.56
N PRO A 89 -3.15 0.61 -17.67
CA PRO A 89 -4.17 -0.33 -18.03
C PRO A 89 -5.38 0.50 -18.48
N ALA A 90 -5.95 0.16 -19.65
CA ALA A 90 -7.15 0.81 -20.17
C ALA A 90 -8.35 0.49 -19.25
N GLY A 91 -8.19 0.76 -17.96
CA GLY A 91 -9.17 0.57 -16.92
C GLY A 91 -10.14 1.73 -16.88
N LYS A 92 -11.28 1.46 -16.35
CA LYS A 92 -12.30 2.48 -16.10
C LYS A 92 -11.91 3.25 -14.85
N PHE A 93 -11.09 4.27 -15.00
CA PHE A 93 -10.84 5.26 -13.95
C PHE A 93 -12.06 6.17 -13.87
N ASP A 94 -13.08 5.73 -13.15
CA ASP A 94 -14.37 6.38 -13.09
C ASP A 94 -14.68 7.02 -11.73
N ASN A 95 -13.64 7.29 -10.92
CA ASN A 95 -13.77 7.98 -9.64
C ASN A 95 -14.15 9.45 -9.78
N ALA A 96 -15.00 9.79 -10.76
CA ALA A 96 -15.50 11.12 -10.96
C ALA A 96 -16.52 11.51 -9.87
N ALA A 97 -16.61 12.80 -9.57
CA ALA A 97 -17.64 13.35 -8.69
C ALA A 97 -19.03 12.96 -9.18
N CYS A 98 -19.91 12.62 -8.24
CA CYS A 98 -21.35 12.50 -8.48
C CYS A 98 -22.08 13.68 -7.87
N ALA A 99 -23.21 14.05 -8.44
CA ALA A 99 -24.10 15.01 -7.82
C ALA A 99 -24.78 14.34 -6.60
N HIS A 100 -24.65 14.98 -5.46
CA HIS A 100 -25.37 14.71 -4.22
C HIS A 100 -26.23 15.92 -3.88
N GLN A 101 -27.24 15.75 -3.05
CA GLN A 101 -28.13 16.85 -2.64
C GLN A 101 -27.74 17.44 -1.28
N SER A 102 -27.26 16.60 -0.39
CA SER A 102 -27.00 16.94 1.02
C SER A 102 -25.53 16.90 1.43
N ILE A 103 -24.65 16.41 0.54
CA ILE A 103 -23.21 16.35 0.75
C ILE A 103 -22.45 16.78 -0.52
N GLU A 104 -21.18 17.12 -0.37
CA GLU A 104 -20.25 17.27 -1.49
C GLU A 104 -19.18 16.19 -1.43
N ALA A 105 -19.05 15.36 -2.48
CA ALA A 105 -18.00 14.35 -2.61
C ALA A 105 -16.93 14.87 -3.60
N VAL A 106 -15.74 15.15 -3.09
CA VAL A 106 -14.61 15.67 -3.87
C VAL A 106 -13.58 14.53 -4.10
N PRO A 107 -13.45 13.99 -5.33
CA PRO A 107 -12.54 12.89 -5.62
C PRO A 107 -11.08 13.20 -5.26
N LEU A 108 -10.39 12.25 -4.63
CA LEU A 108 -8.99 12.37 -4.22
C LEU A 108 -8.02 11.94 -5.32
N SER A 109 -8.32 10.86 -6.03
CA SER A 109 -7.57 10.38 -7.19
C SER A 109 -8.51 9.82 -8.26
N ALA A 110 -8.00 9.61 -9.46
CA ALA A 110 -8.80 9.01 -10.54
C ALA A 110 -9.23 7.57 -10.25
N ALA A 111 -8.48 6.85 -9.41
CA ALA A 111 -8.72 5.45 -9.10
C ALA A 111 -9.72 5.24 -7.97
N MET A 112 -9.68 6.08 -6.93
CA MET A 112 -10.49 5.94 -5.72
C MET A 112 -10.29 7.11 -4.76
N GLY A 113 -11.10 7.11 -3.70
CA GLY A 113 -11.02 8.07 -2.60
C GLY A 113 -11.78 9.35 -2.87
N ALA A 114 -12.48 9.86 -1.84
CA ALA A 114 -13.12 11.18 -1.89
C ALA A 114 -13.14 11.84 -0.50
N GLU A 115 -13.02 13.17 -0.48
CA GLU A 115 -13.34 13.98 0.68
C GLU A 115 -14.84 14.28 0.67
N ILE A 116 -15.50 14.04 1.80
CA ILE A 116 -16.91 14.42 2.01
C ILE A 116 -16.95 15.71 2.79
N ARG A 117 -17.63 16.70 2.23
CA ARG A 117 -17.78 18.04 2.79
C ARG A 117 -19.23 18.36 3.14
N GLY A 118 -19.42 19.34 4.01
CA GLY A 118 -20.75 19.82 4.39
C GLY A 118 -21.46 18.91 5.38
N VAL A 119 -20.74 18.05 6.10
CA VAL A 119 -21.29 17.09 7.06
C VAL A 119 -20.57 17.21 8.39
N ASP A 120 -21.33 17.24 9.47
CA ASP A 120 -20.91 16.99 10.85
C ASP A 120 -21.43 15.59 11.24
N ILE A 121 -20.48 14.69 11.55
CA ILE A 121 -20.77 13.28 11.86
C ILE A 121 -21.63 13.14 13.13
N SER A 122 -21.50 14.05 14.09
CA SER A 122 -22.30 14.05 15.34
C SER A 122 -23.79 14.30 15.11
N THR A 123 -24.14 14.94 13.98
CA THR A 123 -25.52 15.37 13.67
C THR A 123 -26.02 14.90 12.30
N VAL A 124 -25.36 13.89 11.71
CA VAL A 124 -25.67 13.42 10.35
C VAL A 124 -27.12 12.94 10.22
N THR A 125 -27.84 13.50 9.24
CA THR A 125 -29.22 13.14 8.92
C THR A 125 -29.31 11.81 8.16
N ASP A 126 -30.52 11.26 8.01
CA ASP A 126 -30.73 10.03 7.26
C ASP A 126 -30.44 10.19 5.76
N ASP A 127 -30.83 11.33 5.19
CA ASP A 127 -30.53 11.64 3.77
C ASP A 127 -29.03 11.76 3.54
N GLN A 128 -28.33 12.50 4.40
CA GLN A 128 -26.87 12.57 4.35
C GLN A 128 -26.20 11.21 4.46
N PHE A 129 -26.70 10.36 5.38
CA PHE A 129 -26.13 9.03 5.57
C PHE A 129 -26.30 8.15 4.33
N GLN A 130 -27.44 8.17 3.66
CA GLN A 130 -27.66 7.41 2.41
C GLN A 130 -26.70 7.87 1.32
N GLU A 131 -26.48 9.17 1.21
CA GLU A 131 -25.50 9.72 0.24
C GLU A 131 -24.07 9.37 0.63
N ILE A 132 -23.71 9.39 1.92
CA ILE A 132 -22.40 8.96 2.43
C ILE A 132 -22.17 7.46 2.14
N GLU A 133 -23.15 6.59 2.39
CA GLU A 133 -23.04 5.16 2.07
C GLU A 133 -22.83 4.96 0.56
N SER A 134 -23.60 5.66 -0.26
CA SER A 134 -23.44 5.62 -1.73
C SER A 134 -22.05 6.12 -2.16
N ALA A 135 -21.56 7.20 -1.57
CA ALA A 135 -20.24 7.73 -1.84
C ALA A 135 -19.13 6.75 -1.41
N LEU A 136 -19.27 6.08 -0.25
CA LEU A 136 -18.32 5.05 0.19
C LEU A 136 -18.21 3.91 -0.83
N PHE A 137 -19.33 3.37 -1.28
CA PHE A 137 -19.30 2.26 -2.26
C PHE A 137 -18.77 2.71 -3.61
N ARG A 138 -19.07 3.93 -4.05
CA ARG A 138 -18.53 4.49 -5.29
C ARG A 138 -17.03 4.73 -5.20
N HIS A 139 -16.57 5.42 -4.17
CA HIS A 139 -15.20 5.89 -4.03
C HIS A 139 -14.29 4.88 -3.29
N LYS A 140 -14.82 3.81 -2.72
CA LYS A 140 -14.17 2.70 -1.98
C LYS A 140 -13.55 3.15 -0.64
N MET A 141 -13.13 4.40 -0.54
CA MET A 141 -12.63 5.07 0.65
C MET A 141 -13.10 6.51 0.63
N ILE A 142 -13.61 7.01 1.75
CA ILE A 142 -14.00 8.41 1.93
C ILE A 142 -13.42 8.95 3.22
N PHE A 143 -13.28 10.25 3.32
CA PHE A 143 -12.87 10.90 4.56
C PHE A 143 -13.53 12.25 4.75
N PHE A 144 -13.59 12.65 6.02
CA PHE A 144 -14.13 13.92 6.50
C PHE A 144 -13.02 14.67 7.22
N ARG A 145 -12.99 16.01 7.09
CA ARG A 145 -12.09 16.88 7.82
C ARG A 145 -12.81 17.59 8.95
N ASP A 146 -12.02 18.09 9.89
CA ASP A 146 -12.45 19.02 10.93
C ASP A 146 -13.65 18.51 11.75
N GLN A 147 -13.67 17.18 12.02
CA GLN A 147 -14.70 16.55 12.82
C GLN A 147 -14.31 16.61 14.32
N GLU A 148 -15.24 17.09 15.15
CA GLU A 148 -15.14 17.08 16.61
C GLU A 148 -16.13 16.06 17.18
N ILE A 149 -15.74 14.79 17.26
CA ILE A 149 -16.64 13.70 17.65
C ILE A 149 -16.11 12.97 18.90
N SER A 150 -17.05 12.56 19.75
CA SER A 150 -16.79 11.66 20.87
C SER A 150 -16.77 10.19 20.42
N HIS A 151 -16.35 9.29 21.32
CA HIS A 151 -16.47 7.84 21.08
C HIS A 151 -17.91 7.40 20.89
N ALA A 152 -18.87 8.08 21.55
CA ALA A 152 -20.31 7.83 21.37
C ALA A 152 -20.77 8.16 19.94
N ASP A 153 -20.35 9.32 19.43
CA ASP A 153 -20.69 9.76 18.07
C ASP A 153 -20.07 8.82 17.03
N GLN A 154 -18.77 8.46 17.20
CA GLN A 154 -18.10 7.51 16.33
C GLN A 154 -18.81 6.15 16.33
N ALA A 155 -19.15 5.61 17.51
CA ALA A 155 -19.86 4.34 17.64
C ALA A 155 -21.28 4.42 17.05
N GLY A 156 -22.00 5.52 17.31
CA GLY A 156 -23.35 5.76 16.79
C GLY A 156 -23.37 5.84 15.28
N PHE A 157 -22.45 6.59 14.68
CA PHE A 157 -22.33 6.69 13.23
C PHE A 157 -21.92 5.35 12.60
N SER A 158 -20.99 4.62 13.22
CA SER A 158 -20.57 3.31 12.74
C SER A 158 -21.71 2.30 12.68
N ARG A 159 -22.58 2.26 13.70
CA ARG A 159 -23.74 1.34 13.77
C ARG A 159 -24.74 1.54 12.63
N ARG A 160 -24.77 2.69 12.01
CA ARG A 160 -25.64 2.93 10.86
C ARG A 160 -25.25 2.09 9.64
N PHE A 161 -23.99 1.67 9.53
CA PHE A 161 -23.51 0.77 8.47
C PHE A 161 -23.76 -0.71 8.77
N GLY A 162 -24.05 -1.09 10.02
CA GLY A 162 -24.30 -2.46 10.43
C GLY A 162 -23.82 -2.77 11.84
N GLU A 163 -23.82 -4.07 12.18
CA GLU A 163 -23.30 -4.57 13.44
C GLU A 163 -21.77 -4.48 13.48
N PHE A 164 -21.21 -4.29 14.67
CA PHE A 164 -19.76 -4.31 14.83
C PHE A 164 -19.17 -5.68 14.56
N ALA A 165 -18.01 -5.68 13.91
CA ALA A 165 -17.21 -6.89 13.73
C ALA A 165 -16.46 -7.26 15.02
N GLU A 166 -16.12 -8.54 15.17
CA GLU A 166 -15.17 -8.98 16.20
C GLU A 166 -13.83 -8.26 16.02
N ASP A 167 -13.34 -7.54 17.04
CA ASP A 167 -11.96 -7.01 16.98
C ASP A 167 -10.96 -8.13 17.22
N ALA A 168 -10.03 -8.24 16.30
CA ALA A 168 -9.06 -9.32 16.30
C ALA A 168 -7.83 -9.08 17.18
N TYR A 169 -7.63 -7.85 17.69
CA TYR A 169 -6.31 -7.45 18.22
C TYR A 169 -6.33 -6.76 19.57
N THR A 170 -7.35 -5.92 19.85
CA THR A 170 -7.33 -4.99 20.97
C THR A 170 -8.61 -5.07 21.78
N GLN A 171 -8.53 -4.65 23.05
CA GLN A 171 -9.71 -4.33 23.83
C GLN A 171 -10.12 -2.89 23.53
N GLY A 172 -11.43 -2.64 23.45
CA GLY A 172 -11.95 -1.30 23.24
C GLY A 172 -11.68 -0.37 24.43
N VAL A 173 -11.93 0.91 24.22
CA VAL A 173 -11.80 1.91 25.29
C VAL A 173 -12.89 1.71 26.34
N ALA A 174 -12.62 2.16 27.58
CA ALA A 174 -13.57 2.04 28.68
C ALA A 174 -14.92 2.66 28.32
N GLY A 175 -15.99 1.87 28.45
CA GLY A 175 -17.35 2.27 28.11
C GLY A 175 -17.75 2.09 26.62
N TYR A 176 -16.77 1.82 25.74
CA TYR A 176 -17.02 1.62 24.29
C TYR A 176 -16.15 0.47 23.78
N SER A 177 -16.60 -0.76 23.99
CA SER A 177 -15.87 -1.99 23.62
C SER A 177 -15.53 -2.07 22.12
N ASP A 178 -16.36 -1.42 21.29
CA ASP A 178 -16.26 -1.47 19.83
C ASP A 178 -15.37 -0.35 19.26
N VAL A 179 -14.89 0.58 20.11
CA VAL A 179 -13.95 1.65 19.72
C VAL A 179 -12.54 1.26 20.15
N GLN A 180 -11.69 0.97 19.19
CA GLN A 180 -10.36 0.39 19.41
C GLN A 180 -9.27 1.46 19.34
N PRO A 181 -8.39 1.59 20.36
CA PRO A 181 -7.29 2.53 20.30
C PRO A 181 -6.20 2.04 19.33
N VAL A 182 -5.72 2.93 18.48
CA VAL A 182 -4.57 2.73 17.57
C VAL A 182 -3.56 3.80 17.89
N ILE A 183 -2.73 3.54 18.89
CA ILE A 183 -1.83 4.53 19.48
C ILE A 183 -0.38 4.08 19.34
N LYS A 184 0.50 5.00 18.93
CA LYS A 184 1.95 4.89 19.01
C LYS A 184 2.47 6.11 19.80
N GLU A 185 3.13 5.88 20.91
CA GLU A 185 3.74 6.94 21.70
C GLU A 185 5.03 7.47 21.04
N ALA A 186 5.38 8.73 21.33
CA ALA A 186 6.50 9.43 20.71
C ALA A 186 7.86 8.79 21.00
N ASP A 187 8.03 8.21 22.18
CA ASP A 187 9.26 7.55 22.65
C ASP A 187 9.39 6.09 22.18
N VAL A 188 8.37 5.57 21.47
CA VAL A 188 8.36 4.21 20.95
C VAL A 188 8.90 4.18 19.52
N ALA A 189 10.16 3.78 19.36
CA ALA A 189 10.73 3.44 18.05
C ALA A 189 10.31 2.02 17.66
N ALA A 190 9.11 1.86 17.12
CA ALA A 190 8.59 0.56 16.73
C ALA A 190 9.13 0.15 15.36
N LYS A 191 9.82 -0.99 15.28
CA LYS A 191 10.28 -1.60 14.01
C LYS A 191 9.11 -2.10 13.15
N MET A 192 7.98 -2.38 13.78
CA MET A 192 6.75 -2.85 13.15
C MET A 192 5.56 -2.26 13.88
N ILE A 193 4.59 -1.76 13.15
CA ILE A 193 3.26 -1.40 13.65
C ILE A 193 2.20 -2.23 12.93
N PHE A 194 1.04 -2.40 13.53
CA PHE A 194 -0.11 -2.96 12.82
C PHE A 194 -0.43 -2.08 11.61
N GLY A 195 -0.73 -2.74 10.48
CA GLY A 195 -1.06 -2.04 9.25
C GLY A 195 0.12 -1.54 8.43
N SER A 196 1.39 -1.77 8.83
CA SER A 196 2.55 -1.30 8.06
C SER A 196 2.82 -2.07 6.75
N GLY A 197 2.13 -3.19 6.50
CA GLY A 197 2.11 -3.89 5.22
C GLY A 197 0.78 -3.71 4.50
N TRP A 198 0.73 -3.90 3.18
CA TRP A 198 -0.51 -3.96 2.42
C TRP A 198 -1.40 -5.09 2.93
N HIS A 199 -2.65 -4.76 3.33
CA HIS A 199 -3.57 -5.71 3.95
C HIS A 199 -5.04 -5.32 3.80
N HIS A 200 -5.92 -6.31 3.97
CA HIS A 200 -7.31 -6.14 4.39
C HIS A 200 -7.36 -6.23 5.92
N ASP A 201 -8.36 -5.61 6.55
CA ASP A 201 -8.56 -5.78 7.99
C ASP A 201 -9.05 -7.20 8.31
N ALA A 202 -8.35 -7.87 9.21
CA ALA A 202 -8.67 -9.20 9.76
C ALA A 202 -9.21 -10.23 8.74
N PRO A 203 -8.59 -10.41 7.55
CA PRO A 203 -9.11 -11.29 6.50
C PRO A 203 -9.00 -12.78 6.86
N PHE A 204 -8.30 -13.11 7.94
CA PHE A 204 -8.16 -14.48 8.48
C PHE A 204 -9.40 -14.94 9.28
N LEU A 205 -10.37 -14.05 9.56
CA LEU A 205 -11.63 -14.41 10.16
C LEU A 205 -12.57 -15.05 9.12
N GLU A 206 -13.49 -15.90 9.55
CA GLU A 206 -14.53 -16.47 8.67
C GLU A 206 -15.43 -15.39 8.07
N ARG A 207 -15.70 -14.35 8.86
CA ARG A 207 -16.44 -13.15 8.46
C ARG A 207 -15.56 -11.92 8.67
N PRO A 208 -14.73 -11.57 7.69
CA PRO A 208 -13.88 -10.38 7.77
C PRO A 208 -14.72 -9.10 7.87
N PRO A 209 -14.20 -8.04 8.52
CA PRO A 209 -14.86 -6.74 8.52
C PRO A 209 -15.16 -6.25 7.11
N ALA A 210 -16.39 -5.76 6.90
CA ALA A 210 -16.78 -5.14 5.63
C ALA A 210 -16.25 -3.71 5.53
N ILE A 211 -16.49 -2.91 6.57
CA ILE A 211 -16.13 -1.50 6.59
C ILE A 211 -15.27 -1.24 7.83
N SER A 212 -14.20 -0.48 7.65
CA SER A 212 -13.41 0.07 8.74
C SER A 212 -13.51 1.59 8.75
N MET A 213 -13.49 2.14 9.94
CA MET A 213 -13.55 3.56 10.22
C MET A 213 -12.43 3.92 11.20
N LEU A 214 -11.71 5.02 10.94
CA LEU A 214 -10.57 5.45 11.74
C LEU A 214 -10.65 6.96 11.97
N TYR A 215 -10.69 7.39 13.22
CA TYR A 215 -10.75 8.79 13.62
C TYR A 215 -9.41 9.23 14.22
N GLY A 216 -8.84 10.33 13.71
CA GLY A 216 -7.54 10.86 14.12
C GLY A 216 -7.67 11.96 15.17
N VAL A 217 -7.07 11.75 16.35
CA VAL A 217 -7.09 12.68 17.49
C VAL A 217 -5.77 13.44 17.59
N ASP A 218 -4.65 12.72 17.75
CA ASP A 218 -3.31 13.30 17.80
C ASP A 218 -2.50 12.79 16.59
N ILE A 219 -2.13 13.70 15.72
CA ILE A 219 -1.54 13.37 14.43
C ILE A 219 -0.19 14.02 14.27
N PRO A 220 0.86 13.26 13.89
CA PRO A 220 2.18 13.80 13.59
C PRO A 220 2.12 14.92 12.53
N PRO A 221 2.95 15.97 12.67
CA PRO A 221 3.01 17.05 11.68
C PRO A 221 3.51 16.57 10.30
N ILE A 222 4.27 15.47 10.29
CA ILE A 222 4.77 14.78 9.09
C ILE A 222 4.74 13.27 9.30
N GLY A 223 4.52 12.51 8.24
CA GLY A 223 4.46 11.05 8.26
C GLY A 223 3.15 10.51 8.84
N GLY A 224 3.09 9.20 9.04
CA GLY A 224 1.92 8.49 9.55
C GLY A 224 0.73 8.45 8.59
N ASP A 225 0.93 8.75 7.32
CA ASP A 225 -0.12 8.69 6.29
C ASP A 225 -0.65 7.26 6.11
N THR A 226 -1.79 7.16 5.45
CA THR A 226 -2.32 5.87 4.99
C THR A 226 -2.55 5.92 3.48
N ILE A 227 -2.24 4.81 2.79
CA ILE A 227 -2.47 4.63 1.37
C ILE A 227 -3.44 3.46 1.15
N TRP A 228 -4.37 3.62 0.22
CA TRP A 228 -5.32 2.58 -0.21
C TRP A 228 -5.10 2.25 -1.68
N ALA A 229 -5.39 1.00 -2.06
CA ALA A 229 -5.36 0.54 -3.44
C ALA A 229 -6.70 -0.12 -3.81
N ASN A 230 -7.23 0.24 -4.97
CA ASN A 230 -8.53 -0.21 -5.48
C ASN A 230 -8.43 -1.63 -6.06
N SER A 231 -8.82 -2.63 -5.26
CA SER A 231 -8.81 -4.04 -5.65
C SER A 231 -9.85 -4.38 -6.73
N ALA A 232 -10.93 -3.60 -6.82
CA ALA A 232 -11.96 -3.77 -7.87
C ALA A 232 -11.44 -3.27 -9.23
N LEU A 233 -10.81 -2.09 -9.27
CA LEU A 233 -10.17 -1.58 -10.48
C LEU A 233 -9.03 -2.50 -10.94
N ALA A 234 -8.23 -3.00 -9.99
CA ALA A 234 -7.18 -3.98 -10.29
C ALA A 234 -7.75 -5.24 -10.95
N TYR A 235 -8.85 -5.79 -10.42
CA TYR A 235 -9.52 -6.92 -11.06
C TYR A 235 -10.03 -6.55 -12.47
N ALA A 236 -10.73 -5.42 -12.62
CA ALA A 236 -11.34 -4.99 -13.87
C ALA A 236 -10.32 -4.76 -15.01
N THR A 237 -9.06 -4.51 -14.68
CA THR A 237 -7.96 -4.28 -15.63
C THR A 237 -7.20 -5.55 -16.03
N LEU A 238 -7.50 -6.68 -15.42
CA LEU A 238 -6.92 -7.97 -15.81
C LEU A 238 -7.48 -8.44 -17.16
N SER A 239 -6.70 -9.26 -17.85
CA SER A 239 -7.15 -9.88 -19.10
C SER A 239 -8.30 -10.87 -18.86
N PRO A 240 -9.15 -11.15 -19.88
CA PRO A 240 -10.18 -12.18 -19.77
C PRO A 240 -9.65 -13.57 -19.37
N THR A 241 -8.45 -13.93 -19.82
CA THR A 241 -7.79 -15.18 -19.43
C THR A 241 -7.45 -15.20 -17.95
N MET A 242 -6.96 -14.08 -17.40
CA MET A 242 -6.71 -13.96 -15.96
C MET A 242 -8.01 -14.05 -15.16
N HIS A 243 -9.10 -13.42 -15.59
CA HIS A 243 -10.39 -13.57 -14.94
C HIS A 243 -10.81 -15.05 -14.85
N GLN A 244 -10.75 -15.79 -15.97
CA GLN A 244 -11.08 -17.23 -16.00
C GLN A 244 -10.18 -18.06 -15.07
N LEU A 245 -8.88 -17.72 -14.99
CA LEU A 245 -7.94 -18.41 -14.12
C LEU A 245 -8.24 -18.16 -12.64
N LEU A 246 -8.57 -16.92 -12.27
CA LEU A 246 -8.63 -16.51 -10.86
C LEU A 246 -9.99 -16.76 -10.20
N GLU A 247 -11.09 -16.73 -10.98
CA GLU A 247 -12.45 -16.87 -10.44
C GLU A 247 -12.69 -18.13 -9.59
N PRO A 248 -12.18 -19.34 -9.96
CA PRO A 248 -12.40 -20.54 -9.14
C PRO A 248 -11.45 -20.67 -7.96
N LEU A 249 -10.48 -19.78 -7.81
CA LEU A 249 -9.42 -19.93 -6.81
C LEU A 249 -9.89 -19.48 -5.42
N MET A 250 -9.41 -20.20 -4.40
CA MET A 250 -9.59 -19.88 -2.99
C MET A 250 -8.24 -19.56 -2.37
N VAL A 251 -8.12 -18.41 -1.73
CA VAL A 251 -6.90 -17.99 -1.02
C VAL A 251 -7.00 -18.34 0.47
N HIS A 252 -5.89 -18.74 1.05
CA HIS A 252 -5.75 -18.94 2.48
C HIS A 252 -5.24 -17.66 3.16
N MET A 253 -6.02 -17.14 4.11
CA MET A 253 -5.72 -15.96 4.89
C MET A 253 -5.39 -16.35 6.33
N SER A 254 -4.24 -15.91 6.87
CA SER A 254 -3.74 -16.36 8.17
C SER A 254 -2.84 -15.32 8.83
N MET A 255 -2.88 -15.23 10.15
CA MET A 255 -1.93 -14.42 10.94
C MET A 255 -0.52 -15.01 11.02
N ARG A 256 -0.26 -16.17 10.49
CA ARG A 256 1.04 -16.89 10.64
C ARG A 256 2.25 -16.01 10.30
N ARG A 257 2.19 -15.26 9.19
CA ARG A 257 3.29 -14.35 8.80
C ARG A 257 3.47 -13.18 9.78
N VAL A 258 2.38 -12.61 10.28
CA VAL A 258 2.41 -11.53 11.27
C VAL A 258 3.02 -12.01 12.57
N VAL A 259 2.62 -13.19 13.06
CA VAL A 259 3.19 -13.80 14.26
C VAL A 259 4.70 -14.05 14.09
N ALA A 260 5.12 -14.68 13.00
CA ALA A 260 6.54 -14.94 12.73
C ALA A 260 7.36 -13.64 12.64
N THR A 261 6.82 -12.60 12.00
CA THR A 261 7.49 -11.30 11.89
C THR A 261 7.56 -10.60 13.24
N ALA A 262 6.49 -10.59 14.04
CA ALA A 262 6.49 -10.00 15.37
C ALA A 262 7.52 -10.69 16.27
N GLN A 263 7.59 -12.01 16.26
CA GLN A 263 8.60 -12.80 16.98
C GLN A 263 10.03 -12.45 16.57
N ALA A 264 10.26 -12.21 15.28
CA ALA A 264 11.60 -11.92 14.76
C ALA A 264 12.08 -10.48 15.04
N VAL A 265 11.16 -9.47 15.05
CA VAL A 265 11.58 -8.05 15.01
C VAL A 265 11.07 -7.19 16.17
N VAL A 266 9.96 -7.57 16.84
CA VAL A 266 9.34 -6.73 17.88
C VAL A 266 9.91 -7.05 19.26
N GLY A 267 10.06 -8.31 19.61
CA GLY A 267 10.38 -8.76 20.96
C GLY A 267 9.18 -8.73 21.91
N PRO A 268 9.27 -9.43 23.06
CA PRO A 268 8.21 -9.49 24.07
C PRO A 268 7.92 -8.11 24.69
N GLY A 269 6.65 -7.82 24.98
CA GLY A 269 6.21 -6.59 25.64
C GLY A 269 4.68 -6.50 25.76
N ASP A 270 4.19 -5.42 26.38
CA ASP A 270 2.77 -5.24 26.68
C ASP A 270 1.93 -4.78 25.47
N SER A 271 2.56 -4.30 24.41
CA SER A 271 1.86 -3.97 23.18
C SER A 271 1.20 -5.20 22.55
N PRO A 272 0.13 -5.07 21.75
CA PRO A 272 -0.49 -6.19 21.06
C PRO A 272 0.51 -7.04 20.26
N LEU A 273 1.42 -6.41 19.52
CA LEU A 273 2.50 -7.11 18.80
C LEU A 273 3.55 -7.71 19.75
N GLY A 274 3.87 -7.04 20.86
CA GLY A 274 4.76 -7.55 21.88
C GLY A 274 4.21 -8.78 22.60
N ARG A 275 2.91 -8.83 22.88
CA ARG A 275 2.23 -10.04 23.41
C ARG A 275 2.26 -11.19 22.40
N ILE A 276 2.06 -10.91 21.11
CA ILE A 276 2.22 -11.90 20.05
C ILE A 276 3.68 -12.38 19.98
N ALA A 277 4.66 -11.49 20.06
CA ALA A 277 6.08 -11.84 20.05
C ALA A 277 6.52 -12.66 21.28
N ALA A 278 5.85 -12.49 22.43
CA ALA A 278 6.11 -13.27 23.66
C ALA A 278 5.71 -14.74 23.52
N THR A 279 4.86 -15.09 22.57
CA THR A 279 4.39 -16.46 22.34
C THR A 279 5.47 -17.27 21.63
N ARG A 280 6.19 -18.10 22.37
CA ARG A 280 7.38 -18.83 21.89
C ARG A 280 7.06 -20.10 21.07
N ASP A 281 5.89 -20.69 21.28
CA ASP A 281 5.50 -21.95 20.65
C ASP A 281 4.13 -21.80 20.00
N VAL A 282 4.05 -22.03 18.68
CA VAL A 282 2.80 -22.02 17.91
C VAL A 282 1.81 -23.10 18.43
N GLN A 283 2.31 -24.16 19.07
CA GLN A 283 1.48 -25.21 19.67
C GLN A 283 0.88 -24.83 21.04
N GLN A 284 1.34 -23.72 21.64
CA GLN A 284 0.85 -23.22 22.93
C GLN A 284 0.17 -21.84 22.80
N LEU A 285 -0.26 -21.46 21.59
CA LEU A 285 -1.03 -20.24 21.40
C LEU A 285 -2.34 -20.28 22.18
N PRO A 286 -2.81 -19.16 22.75
CA PRO A 286 -4.19 -19.07 23.20
C PRO A 286 -5.15 -19.50 22.08
N ALA A 287 -6.21 -20.23 22.41
CA ALA A 287 -7.13 -20.86 21.43
C ALA A 287 -7.64 -19.85 20.36
N ASP A 288 -7.85 -18.62 20.77
CA ASP A 288 -8.26 -17.54 19.85
C ASP A 288 -7.13 -17.19 18.85
N LEU A 289 -5.90 -17.07 19.32
CA LEU A 289 -4.75 -16.80 18.45
C LEU A 289 -4.43 -17.99 17.57
N GLU A 290 -4.59 -19.23 18.08
CA GLU A 290 -4.44 -20.46 17.31
C GLU A 290 -5.41 -20.48 16.12
N ARG A 291 -6.70 -20.14 16.34
CA ARG A 291 -7.70 -20.03 15.28
C ARG A 291 -7.31 -19.00 14.23
N LYS A 292 -6.84 -17.82 14.63
CA LYS A 292 -6.38 -16.75 13.74
C LYS A 292 -5.12 -17.13 12.95
N VAL A 293 -4.23 -17.92 13.54
CA VAL A 293 -3.03 -18.47 12.90
C VAL A 293 -3.39 -19.61 11.96
N ALA A 294 -4.34 -20.47 12.33
CA ALA A 294 -4.87 -21.47 11.40
C ALA A 294 -5.51 -20.80 10.18
N GLY A 295 -6.22 -19.69 10.39
CA GLY A 295 -6.79 -18.89 9.32
C GLY A 295 -7.95 -19.57 8.60
N THR A 296 -8.36 -18.98 7.48
CA THR A 296 -9.50 -19.47 6.71
C THR A 296 -9.30 -19.28 5.20
N TYR A 297 -10.14 -19.94 4.39
CA TYR A 297 -10.14 -19.82 2.94
C TYR A 297 -11.26 -18.88 2.48
N HIS A 298 -10.91 -17.95 1.59
CA HIS A 298 -11.86 -17.06 0.93
C HIS A 298 -11.74 -17.16 -0.59
N PRO A 299 -12.81 -16.89 -1.35
CA PRO A 299 -12.67 -16.68 -2.80
C PRO A 299 -11.63 -15.59 -3.11
N LEU A 300 -10.72 -15.87 -4.03
CA LEU A 300 -9.73 -14.89 -4.50
C LEU A 300 -10.40 -13.70 -5.20
N VAL A 301 -11.49 -13.96 -5.91
CA VAL A 301 -12.35 -12.95 -6.52
C VAL A 301 -13.67 -12.93 -5.79
N ARG A 302 -14.00 -11.79 -5.19
CA ARG A 302 -15.26 -11.61 -4.44
C ARG A 302 -16.16 -10.59 -5.13
N ALA A 303 -17.44 -10.89 -5.22
CA ALA A 303 -18.45 -9.91 -5.64
C ALA A 303 -18.91 -9.11 -4.41
N HIS A 304 -18.91 -7.78 -4.53
CA HIS A 304 -19.42 -6.92 -3.47
C HIS A 304 -20.95 -7.06 -3.36
N PRO A 305 -21.51 -7.31 -2.16
CA PRO A 305 -22.93 -7.69 -2.00
C PRO A 305 -23.91 -6.57 -2.36
N ARG A 306 -23.48 -5.30 -2.31
CA ARG A 306 -24.33 -4.13 -2.57
C ARG A 306 -24.17 -3.60 -4.01
N THR A 307 -22.96 -3.61 -4.55
CA THR A 307 -22.66 -3.02 -5.88
C THR A 307 -22.51 -4.05 -6.98
N GLY A 308 -22.27 -5.32 -6.63
CA GLY A 308 -21.95 -6.37 -7.58
C GLY A 308 -20.54 -6.30 -8.19
N GLU A 309 -19.76 -5.26 -7.85
CA GLU A 309 -18.38 -5.14 -8.30
C GLU A 309 -17.55 -6.34 -7.85
N ARG A 310 -16.72 -6.86 -8.74
CA ARG A 310 -15.77 -7.91 -8.43
C ARG A 310 -14.44 -7.31 -8.04
N ALA A 311 -13.84 -7.80 -6.96
CA ALA A 311 -12.56 -7.34 -6.45
C ALA A 311 -11.64 -8.51 -6.11
N LEU A 312 -10.32 -8.28 -6.23
CA LEU A 312 -9.30 -9.21 -5.77
C LEU A 312 -9.24 -9.19 -4.24
N PHE A 313 -9.27 -10.37 -3.63
CA PHE A 313 -9.17 -10.53 -2.19
C PHE A 313 -7.87 -11.27 -1.84
N CYS A 314 -6.75 -10.57 -1.98
CA CYS A 314 -5.43 -11.03 -1.58
C CYS A 314 -4.55 -9.85 -1.20
N ASP A 315 -3.62 -10.08 -0.27
CA ASP A 315 -2.69 -9.09 0.21
C ASP A 315 -1.33 -9.71 0.56
N ARG A 316 -0.32 -8.87 0.86
CA ARG A 316 1.02 -9.36 1.19
C ARG A 316 1.15 -9.82 2.64
N THR A 317 0.30 -9.33 3.54
CA THR A 317 0.41 -9.52 4.98
C THR A 317 -0.18 -10.87 5.43
N TYR A 318 -1.39 -11.16 4.95
CA TYR A 318 -2.17 -12.29 5.46
C TYR A 318 -2.35 -13.43 4.46
N THR A 319 -2.19 -13.21 3.15
CA THR A 319 -2.32 -14.29 2.17
C THR A 319 -1.14 -15.23 2.24
N THR A 320 -1.38 -16.50 2.55
CA THR A 320 -0.34 -17.52 2.75
C THR A 320 -0.30 -18.57 1.66
N GLY A 321 -1.32 -18.67 0.80
CA GLY A 321 -1.34 -19.66 -0.28
C GLY A 321 -2.66 -19.69 -1.05
N ILE A 322 -2.75 -20.56 -2.04
CA ILE A 322 -3.94 -20.87 -2.83
C ILE A 322 -4.31 -22.33 -2.59
N LYS A 323 -5.60 -22.60 -2.35
CA LYS A 323 -6.09 -23.95 -2.06
C LYS A 323 -5.77 -24.91 -3.21
N GLY A 324 -5.13 -26.03 -2.87
CA GLY A 324 -4.78 -27.08 -3.84
C GLY A 324 -3.50 -26.82 -4.64
N MET A 325 -2.82 -25.68 -4.41
CA MET A 325 -1.53 -25.38 -5.03
C MET A 325 -0.36 -25.55 -4.05
N THR A 326 0.80 -25.92 -4.57
CA THR A 326 2.05 -25.85 -3.81
C THR A 326 2.49 -24.39 -3.63
N PRO A 327 3.39 -24.10 -2.66
CA PRO A 327 3.93 -22.74 -2.51
C PRO A 327 4.63 -22.23 -3.79
N GLU A 328 5.30 -23.09 -4.53
CA GLU A 328 6.01 -22.77 -5.78
C GLU A 328 5.05 -22.36 -6.89
N GLU A 329 3.86 -22.95 -6.94
CA GLU A 329 2.80 -22.59 -7.90
C GLU A 329 2.05 -21.34 -7.48
N ALA A 330 1.70 -21.22 -6.18
CA ALA A 330 0.87 -20.11 -5.68
C ALA A 330 1.64 -18.78 -5.61
N THR A 331 2.92 -18.80 -5.20
CA THR A 331 3.70 -17.59 -4.93
C THR A 331 3.80 -16.66 -6.16
N PRO A 332 4.16 -17.12 -7.36
CA PRO A 332 4.24 -16.24 -8.54
C PRO A 332 2.90 -15.57 -8.88
N ILE A 333 1.79 -16.29 -8.70
CA ILE A 333 0.45 -15.76 -8.96
C ILE A 333 0.12 -14.65 -7.94
N LEU A 334 0.33 -14.92 -6.65
CA LEU A 334 0.05 -13.98 -5.57
C LEU A 334 0.94 -12.74 -5.64
N ASP A 335 2.23 -12.90 -5.95
CA ASP A 335 3.17 -11.79 -6.11
C ASP A 335 2.79 -10.89 -7.30
N PHE A 336 2.38 -11.49 -8.42
CA PHE A 336 1.85 -10.75 -9.56
C PHE A 336 0.61 -9.95 -9.15
N LEU A 337 -0.38 -10.60 -8.50
CA LEU A 337 -1.63 -9.95 -8.12
C LEU A 337 -1.42 -8.80 -7.13
N VAL A 338 -0.62 -9.01 -6.08
CA VAL A 338 -0.36 -7.94 -5.09
C VAL A 338 0.40 -6.79 -5.75
N THR A 339 1.38 -7.07 -6.60
CA THR A 339 2.10 -6.03 -7.35
C THR A 339 1.15 -5.27 -8.29
N HIS A 340 0.22 -5.97 -8.93
CA HIS A 340 -0.78 -5.38 -9.79
C HIS A 340 -1.76 -4.48 -9.02
N ILE A 341 -2.28 -4.94 -7.87
CA ILE A 341 -3.20 -4.14 -7.03
C ILE A 341 -2.50 -2.87 -6.52
N THR A 342 -1.25 -2.99 -6.09
CA THR A 342 -0.53 -1.89 -5.39
C THR A 342 0.22 -0.94 -6.31
N GLN A 343 0.02 -1.03 -7.63
CA GLN A 343 0.62 -0.08 -8.55
C GLN A 343 0.12 1.35 -8.28
N PRO A 344 0.96 2.38 -8.39
CA PRO A 344 0.59 3.75 -8.01
C PRO A 344 -0.68 4.27 -8.68
N ALA A 345 -0.96 3.83 -9.93
CA ALA A 345 -2.14 4.25 -10.68
C ALA A 345 -3.47 3.84 -10.02
N PHE A 346 -3.49 2.81 -9.17
CA PHE A 346 -4.71 2.31 -8.52
C PHE A 346 -4.86 2.81 -7.08
N THR A 347 -4.02 3.75 -6.64
CA THR A 347 -3.95 4.17 -5.24
C THR A 347 -4.48 5.58 -5.01
N CYS A 348 -4.86 5.81 -3.75
CA CYS A 348 -4.97 7.15 -3.17
C CYS A 348 -4.23 7.17 -1.82
N ARG A 349 -3.71 8.35 -1.42
CA ARG A 349 -3.00 8.54 -0.16
C ARG A 349 -3.63 9.67 0.63
N LEU A 350 -3.90 9.43 1.90
CA LEU A 350 -4.43 10.41 2.83
C LEU A 350 -3.33 10.85 3.79
N ARG A 351 -3.05 12.15 3.81
CA ARG A 351 -2.35 12.79 4.91
C ARG A 351 -3.37 13.09 6.01
N TRP A 352 -3.13 12.51 7.18
CA TRP A 352 -3.97 12.75 8.34
C TRP A 352 -3.81 14.16 8.88
N ALA A 353 -4.86 14.65 9.53
CA ALA A 353 -4.88 15.84 10.39
C ALA A 353 -5.77 15.52 11.60
N PRO A 354 -5.60 16.19 12.75
CA PRO A 354 -6.56 16.08 13.84
C PRO A 354 -7.98 16.34 13.35
N GLY A 355 -8.96 15.58 13.87
CA GLY A 355 -10.36 15.66 13.42
C GLY A 355 -10.63 15.02 12.05
N THR A 356 -9.68 14.27 11.48
CA THR A 356 -9.95 13.50 10.24
C THR A 356 -10.63 12.18 10.61
N LEU A 357 -11.80 11.92 10.01
CA LEU A 357 -12.45 10.62 10.04
C LEU A 357 -12.37 9.99 8.65
N ALA A 358 -11.79 8.79 8.53
CA ALA A 358 -11.72 8.05 7.26
C ALA A 358 -12.46 6.72 7.37
N LEU A 359 -13.16 6.34 6.29
CA LEU A 359 -13.88 5.09 6.14
C LEU A 359 -13.43 4.40 4.86
N TRP A 360 -13.34 3.08 4.88
CA TRP A 360 -13.09 2.30 3.66
C TRP A 360 -13.80 0.96 3.68
N ASP A 361 -14.10 0.48 2.47
CA ASP A 361 -14.70 -0.83 2.27
C ASP A 361 -13.60 -1.88 2.04
N ASN A 362 -13.37 -2.74 3.03
CA ASN A 362 -12.36 -3.81 2.97
C ASN A 362 -12.63 -4.86 1.88
N ARG A 363 -13.83 -4.88 1.31
CA ARG A 363 -14.20 -5.81 0.22
C ARG A 363 -13.74 -5.29 -1.13
N LEU A 364 -13.42 -3.98 -1.25
CA LEU A 364 -13.12 -3.28 -2.49
C LEU A 364 -11.69 -2.71 -2.54
N CYS A 365 -11.00 -2.61 -1.39
CA CYS A 365 -9.63 -2.07 -1.35
C CYS A 365 -8.77 -2.71 -0.27
N ILE A 366 -7.47 -2.68 -0.48
CA ILE A 366 -6.44 -2.94 0.53
C ILE A 366 -5.77 -1.64 0.94
N HIS A 367 -5.11 -1.63 2.10
CA HIS A 367 -4.47 -0.44 2.60
C HIS A 367 -3.16 -0.71 3.34
N GLN A 368 -2.39 0.36 3.57
CA GLN A 368 -1.14 0.35 4.32
C GLN A 368 -0.97 1.66 5.08
N ALA A 369 -0.61 1.59 6.37
CA ALA A 369 -0.19 2.72 7.18
C ALA A 369 1.34 2.87 7.14
N PHE A 370 1.84 4.11 7.05
CA PHE A 370 3.27 4.38 7.10
C PHE A 370 3.77 4.51 8.54
N ASN A 371 4.89 3.84 8.84
CA ASN A 371 5.59 3.94 10.13
C ASN A 371 6.82 4.85 9.98
N ASP A 372 6.61 6.07 9.56
CA ASP A 372 7.62 7.08 9.22
C ASP A 372 7.50 8.36 10.08
N HIS A 373 7.01 8.20 11.33
CA HIS A 373 6.74 9.29 12.26
C HIS A 373 7.40 9.05 13.63
N ASP A 374 8.64 8.57 13.65
CA ASP A 374 9.40 8.39 14.91
C ASP A 374 9.62 9.73 15.59
N GLY A 375 9.51 9.74 16.93
CA GLY A 375 9.57 10.95 17.76
C GLY A 375 8.25 11.71 17.88
N TYR A 376 7.18 11.27 17.21
CA TYR A 376 5.85 11.87 17.30
C TYR A 376 4.82 10.86 17.80
N ARG A 377 3.94 11.31 18.70
CA ARG A 377 2.77 10.55 19.10
C ARG A 377 1.75 10.51 17.96
N ARG A 378 1.08 9.36 17.78
CA ARG A 378 -0.02 9.19 16.84
C ARG A 378 -1.13 8.45 17.54
N GLU A 379 -2.31 9.10 17.65
CA GLU A 379 -3.49 8.56 18.31
C GLU A 379 -4.69 8.59 17.39
N LEU A 380 -5.23 7.41 17.11
CA LEU A 380 -6.47 7.24 16.37
C LEU A 380 -7.36 6.21 17.08
N TYR A 381 -8.64 6.24 16.73
CA TYR A 381 -9.63 5.29 17.22
C TYR A 381 -10.35 4.62 16.07
N ARG A 382 -10.41 3.29 16.13
CA ARG A 382 -10.97 2.47 15.06
C ARG A 382 -12.30 1.84 15.49
N THR A 383 -13.26 1.76 14.56
CA THR A 383 -14.41 0.88 14.59
C THR A 383 -14.45 0.02 13.34
N THR A 384 -14.99 -1.21 13.43
CA THR A 384 -15.12 -2.12 12.28
C THR A 384 -16.52 -2.71 12.25
N ILE A 385 -17.08 -2.81 11.04
CA ILE A 385 -18.43 -3.31 10.79
C ILE A 385 -18.34 -4.70 10.16
N ALA A 386 -19.18 -5.62 10.63
CA ALA A 386 -19.23 -7.00 10.18
C ALA A 386 -19.55 -7.10 8.67
N GLY A 387 -18.93 -8.10 8.00
CA GLY A 387 -19.11 -8.41 6.61
C GLY A 387 -20.08 -9.54 6.31
#